data_84f4944801f59a444b12ec1ef18fcb12
#
_entry.id   84f4944801f59a444b12ec1ef18fcb12
#
_cell.length_a   1.000
_cell.length_b   1.000
_cell.length_c   1.000
_cell.angle_alpha   90.00
_cell.angle_beta   90.00
_cell.angle_gamma   90.00
#
_symmetry.space_group_name_H-M   'P 1'
#
loop_
_entity.id
_entity.type
_entity.pdbx_description
1 polymer ?
#
loop_
_entity_poly.entity_id
_entity_poly.type
_entity_poly.pdbx_seq_one_letter_code
_entity_poly.pdbx_strand_id
1 'polypeptide(L)'
;MNRNHHINVDFKNSEAKVKANIVLISFKELDNYIVYSPHLEVTGYGKSEEEAMSSFNHCVGVFLDYTTNKKTLHQELSRLGWELKKGSVKRPKKINAPSMSDLILHNEQLKELLNKHDISTIQKEVAIPV
;
A
#
# COMPACT_ATOMS: atom_id res chain seq x y z
N MET A 1 0.19 -12.46 -18.94
CA MET A 1 -0.19 -11.62 -17.93
C MET A 1 0.63 -11.76 -16.72
N ASN A 2 0.93 -10.72 -16.22
CA ASN A 2 1.87 -10.71 -15.19
C ASN A 2 1.28 -10.48 -13.84
N ARG A 3 1.45 -11.41 -12.98
CA ARG A 3 1.02 -11.30 -11.68
C ARG A 3 2.04 -11.03 -10.73
N ASN A 4 3.24 -10.83 -11.17
CA ASN A 4 4.36 -10.70 -10.28
C ASN A 4 4.42 -9.37 -9.61
N HIS A 5 3.53 -8.48 -10.00
CA HIS A 5 3.47 -7.20 -9.36
C HIS A 5 2.71 -7.22 -8.08
N HIS A 6 2.02 -8.30 -7.80
CA HIS A 6 1.37 -8.38 -6.54
C HIS A 6 2.37 -8.50 -5.46
N ILE A 7 2.05 -8.01 -4.32
CA ILE A 7 2.72 -8.41 -3.12
C ILE A 7 2.19 -9.76 -2.80
N ASN A 8 3.06 -10.70 -2.98
CA ASN A 8 2.63 -12.05 -2.86
C ASN A 8 2.82 -12.52 -1.45
N VAL A 9 1.89 -12.19 -0.62
CA VAL A 9 1.93 -12.64 0.76
C VAL A 9 1.10 -13.88 0.85
N ASP A 10 1.73 -14.94 1.30
CA ASP A 10 1.07 -16.22 1.39
C ASP A 10 0.38 -16.35 2.73
N PHE A 11 -0.91 -16.14 2.73
CA PHE A 11 -1.71 -16.32 3.94
C PHE A 11 -2.29 -17.70 3.91
N LYS A 12 -1.72 -18.59 4.66
CA LYS A 12 -2.10 -19.98 4.63
C LYS A 12 -3.58 -20.23 4.87
N ASN A 13 -4.18 -19.40 5.69
CA ASN A 13 -5.57 -19.59 6.03
C ASN A 13 -6.47 -18.55 5.46
N SER A 14 -5.94 -17.75 4.56
CA SER A 14 -6.74 -16.71 3.99
C SER A 14 -7.54 -17.25 2.84
N GLU A 15 -8.81 -17.14 2.94
CA GLU A 15 -9.63 -17.59 1.86
C GLU A 15 -9.88 -16.53 0.84
N ALA A 16 -9.82 -15.28 1.23
CA ALA A 16 -10.19 -14.21 0.35
C ALA A 16 -9.13 -13.13 0.33
N LYS A 17 -8.80 -12.70 -0.86
CA LYS A 17 -7.92 -11.55 -1.07
C LYS A 17 -8.57 -10.66 -2.09
N VAL A 18 -8.49 -9.37 -1.87
CA VAL A 18 -8.99 -8.40 -2.82
C VAL A 18 -7.80 -7.65 -3.38
N LYS A 19 -7.74 -7.54 -4.69
CA LYS A 19 -6.68 -6.79 -5.35
C LYS A 19 -7.05 -5.32 -5.32
N ALA A 20 -6.10 -4.52 -4.95
CA ALA A 20 -6.28 -3.07 -4.92
C ALA A 20 -5.10 -2.42 -5.60
N ASN A 21 -5.37 -1.36 -6.33
CA ASN A 21 -4.31 -0.57 -6.95
C ASN A 21 -3.97 0.58 -6.03
N ILE A 22 -2.69 0.70 -5.73
CA ILE A 22 -2.20 1.82 -4.95
C ILE A 22 -1.15 2.56 -5.74
N VAL A 23 -0.92 3.81 -5.36
CA VAL A 23 0.10 4.64 -5.98
C VAL A 23 1.29 4.68 -5.05
N LEU A 24 2.47 4.45 -5.61
CA LEU A 24 3.72 4.59 -4.90
C LEU A 24 4.42 5.84 -5.40
N ILE A 25 5.07 6.53 -4.49
CA ILE A 25 5.86 7.71 -4.81
C ILE A 25 7.32 7.35 -4.59
N SER A 26 8.12 7.52 -5.64
CA SER A 26 9.54 7.20 -5.58
C SER A 26 10.33 8.47 -5.75
N PHE A 27 11.33 8.65 -4.91
CA PHE A 27 12.20 9.81 -4.99
C PHE A 27 13.55 9.48 -4.39
N LYS A 28 14.51 10.37 -4.63
CA LYS A 28 15.85 10.21 -4.09
C LYS A 28 16.10 11.32 -3.08
N GLU A 29 16.63 10.96 -1.94
CA GLU A 29 17.00 11.92 -0.92
C GLU A 29 18.40 11.63 -0.46
N LEU A 30 19.31 12.57 -0.71
CA LEU A 30 20.76 12.35 -0.51
C LEU A 30 21.18 11.13 -1.32
N ASP A 31 21.72 10.12 -0.67
CA ASP A 31 22.17 8.93 -1.38
C ASP A 31 21.18 7.78 -1.29
N ASN A 32 19.99 8.02 -0.79
CA ASN A 32 19.01 6.98 -0.60
C ASN A 32 17.86 7.13 -1.57
N TYR A 33 17.39 5.99 -2.07
CA TYR A 33 16.15 5.93 -2.82
C TYR A 33 15.04 5.56 -1.85
N ILE A 34 13.90 6.18 -2.04
CA ILE A 34 12.75 6.00 -1.14
C ILE A 34 11.53 5.68 -1.97
N VAL A 35 10.79 4.67 -1.54
CA VAL A 35 9.50 4.32 -2.13
C VAL A 35 8.48 4.42 -1.01
N TYR A 36 7.49 5.25 -1.20
CA TYR A 36 6.50 5.54 -0.17
C TYR A 36 5.10 5.31 -0.71
N SER A 37 4.27 4.63 0.07
CA SER A 37 2.86 4.45 -0.24
C SER A 37 2.02 5.36 0.64
N PRO A 38 1.39 6.39 0.09
CA PRO A 38 0.45 7.17 0.89
C PRO A 38 -0.82 6.40 1.24
N HIS A 39 -1.16 5.39 0.45
CA HIS A 39 -2.34 4.57 0.73
C HIS A 39 -2.18 3.68 1.96
N LEU A 40 -0.98 3.21 2.22
CA LEU A 40 -0.72 2.29 3.33
C LEU A 40 0.21 2.89 4.38
N GLU A 41 0.79 4.04 4.10
CA GLU A 41 1.79 4.69 4.96
C GLU A 41 2.97 3.76 5.24
N VAL A 42 3.41 3.09 4.21
CA VAL A 42 4.57 2.20 4.27
C VAL A 42 5.67 2.79 3.42
N THR A 43 6.90 2.71 3.90
CA THR A 43 8.06 3.28 3.22
C THR A 43 9.16 2.23 3.10
N GLY A 44 9.79 2.19 1.94
CA GLY A 44 10.96 1.38 1.70
C GLY A 44 12.15 2.25 1.35
N TYR A 45 13.35 1.78 1.69
CA TYR A 45 14.60 2.52 1.48
C TYR A 45 15.63 1.62 0.83
N GLY A 46 16.52 2.21 0.05
CA GLY A 46 17.62 1.47 -0.53
C GLY A 46 18.65 2.38 -1.17
N LYS A 47 19.77 1.78 -1.57
CA LYS A 47 20.80 2.51 -2.28
C LYS A 47 20.55 2.53 -3.79
N SER A 48 19.54 1.82 -4.24
CA SER A 48 19.08 1.82 -5.61
C SER A 48 17.56 1.73 -5.60
N GLU A 49 16.94 2.01 -6.74
CA GLU A 49 15.49 1.88 -6.86
C GLU A 49 15.04 0.46 -6.62
N GLU A 50 15.82 -0.52 -7.08
CA GLU A 50 15.50 -1.91 -6.86
C GLU A 50 15.50 -2.27 -5.38
N GLU A 51 16.51 -1.82 -4.67
CA GLU A 51 16.61 -2.08 -3.24
C GLU A 51 15.45 -1.42 -2.48
N ALA A 52 15.13 -0.19 -2.86
CA ALA A 52 14.04 0.53 -2.21
C ALA A 52 12.71 -0.19 -2.44
N MET A 53 12.48 -0.69 -3.65
CA MET A 53 11.26 -1.42 -3.96
C MET A 53 11.22 -2.75 -3.21
N SER A 54 12.34 -3.44 -3.12
CA SER A 54 12.42 -4.69 -2.37
C SER A 54 12.14 -4.45 -0.89
N SER A 55 12.71 -3.39 -0.35
CA SER A 55 12.45 -2.98 1.03
C SER A 55 10.98 -2.66 1.23
N PHE A 56 10.39 -1.94 0.29
CA PHE A 56 8.96 -1.59 0.34
C PHE A 56 8.10 -2.84 0.36
N ASN A 57 8.36 -3.78 -0.54
CA ASN A 57 7.58 -5.00 -0.62
C ASN A 57 7.65 -5.80 0.69
N HIS A 58 8.85 -5.84 1.27
CA HIS A 58 9.02 -6.51 2.56
C HIS A 58 8.20 -5.82 3.66
N CYS A 59 8.26 -4.51 3.71
CA CYS A 59 7.53 -3.75 4.73
C CYS A 59 6.02 -3.90 4.59
N VAL A 60 5.51 -3.92 3.35
CA VAL A 60 4.08 -4.15 3.15
C VAL A 60 3.69 -5.54 3.61
N GLY A 61 4.52 -6.55 3.30
CA GLY A 61 4.28 -7.90 3.77
C GLY A 61 4.19 -7.97 5.28
N VAL A 62 5.12 -7.31 5.95
CA VAL A 62 5.13 -7.26 7.41
C VAL A 62 3.87 -6.56 7.93
N PHE A 63 3.50 -5.44 7.31
CA PHE A 63 2.31 -4.70 7.72
C PHE A 63 1.05 -5.56 7.60
N LEU A 64 0.87 -6.21 6.46
CA LEU A 64 -0.32 -7.03 6.23
C LEU A 64 -0.34 -8.24 7.16
N ASP A 65 0.80 -8.86 7.35
CA ASP A 65 0.89 -10.02 8.22
C ASP A 65 0.61 -9.66 9.68
N TYR A 66 1.22 -8.58 10.14
CA TYR A 66 1.04 -8.13 11.51
C TYR A 66 -0.42 -7.74 11.79
N THR A 67 -1.01 -6.94 10.92
CA THR A 67 -2.38 -6.48 11.14
C THR A 67 -3.39 -7.61 10.99
N THR A 68 -3.11 -8.57 10.13
CA THR A 68 -3.97 -9.75 10.00
C THR A 68 -3.91 -10.60 11.25
N ASN A 69 -2.73 -10.84 11.78
CA ASN A 69 -2.56 -11.62 12.99
C ASN A 69 -3.18 -10.95 14.21
N LYS A 70 -3.10 -9.64 14.26
CA LYS A 70 -3.70 -8.88 15.36
C LYS A 70 -5.17 -8.59 15.14
N LYS A 71 -5.69 -8.96 13.98
CA LYS A 71 -7.08 -8.69 13.58
C LYS A 71 -7.39 -7.20 13.58
N THR A 72 -6.41 -6.39 13.22
CA THR A 72 -6.57 -4.94 13.17
C THR A 72 -6.50 -4.38 11.75
N LEU A 73 -6.42 -5.26 10.75
CA LEU A 73 -6.26 -4.81 9.37
C LEU A 73 -7.38 -3.88 8.93
N HIS A 74 -8.64 -4.28 9.18
CA HIS A 74 -9.76 -3.46 8.76
C HIS A 74 -9.74 -2.10 9.46
N GLN A 75 -9.41 -2.10 10.73
CA GLN A 75 -9.33 -0.87 11.50
C GLN A 75 -8.24 0.05 10.94
N GLU A 76 -7.08 -0.51 10.61
CA GLU A 76 -5.99 0.28 10.05
C GLU A 76 -6.32 0.82 8.68
N LEU A 77 -6.91 0.00 7.83
CA LEU A 77 -7.30 0.47 6.51
C LEU A 77 -8.34 1.58 6.60
N SER A 78 -9.31 1.43 7.51
CA SER A 78 -10.32 2.47 7.71
C SER A 78 -9.68 3.76 8.18
N ARG A 79 -8.70 3.67 9.08
CA ARG A 79 -7.97 4.84 9.56
C ARG A 79 -7.24 5.54 8.42
N LEU A 80 -6.76 4.77 7.46
CA LEU A 80 -6.05 5.30 6.30
C LEU A 80 -6.98 5.79 5.19
N GLY A 81 -8.28 5.74 5.40
CA GLY A 81 -9.24 6.26 4.44
C GLY A 81 -9.85 5.25 3.50
N TRP A 82 -9.54 3.98 3.68
CA TRP A 82 -10.11 2.93 2.85
C TRP A 82 -11.56 2.68 3.23
N GLU A 83 -12.37 2.34 2.25
CA GLU A 83 -13.73 1.93 2.47
C GLU A 83 -13.83 0.42 2.38
N LEU A 84 -14.45 -0.17 3.38
CA LEU A 84 -14.58 -1.62 3.48
C LEU A 84 -16.06 -1.96 3.59
N LYS A 85 -16.54 -2.74 2.65
CA LYS A 85 -17.94 -3.17 2.67
C LYS A 85 -18.00 -4.67 2.87
N LYS A 86 -18.81 -5.08 3.82
CA LYS A 86 -18.99 -6.50 4.07
C LYS A 86 -19.66 -7.16 2.89
N GLY A 87 -19.20 -8.35 2.57
CA GLY A 87 -19.81 -9.12 1.54
C GLY A 87 -20.98 -9.94 2.04
N SER A 88 -21.76 -10.43 1.09
CA SER A 88 -22.83 -11.39 1.34
C SER A 88 -22.69 -12.49 0.33
N VAL A 89 -23.56 -13.48 0.41
CA VAL A 89 -23.53 -14.58 -0.56
C VAL A 89 -23.66 -14.06 -1.98
N LYS A 90 -24.49 -13.04 -2.17
CA LYS A 90 -24.74 -12.48 -3.49
C LYS A 90 -23.80 -11.35 -3.86
N ARG A 91 -23.16 -10.72 -2.89
CA ARG A 91 -22.30 -9.58 -3.12
C ARG A 91 -20.99 -9.78 -2.38
N PRO A 92 -19.91 -9.96 -3.11
CA PRO A 92 -18.62 -10.17 -2.47
C PRO A 92 -18.17 -8.93 -1.72
N LYS A 93 -17.26 -9.12 -0.79
CA LYS A 93 -16.67 -8.02 -0.06
C LYS A 93 -16.01 -7.06 -1.01
N LYS A 94 -16.10 -5.77 -0.70
CA LYS A 94 -15.48 -4.73 -1.49
C LYS A 94 -14.56 -3.89 -0.64
N ILE A 95 -13.43 -3.55 -1.24
CA ILE A 95 -12.45 -2.68 -0.65
C ILE A 95 -12.14 -1.59 -1.66
N ASN A 96 -12.25 -0.34 -1.24
CA ASN A 96 -11.91 0.79 -2.08
C ASN A 96 -10.82 1.61 -1.42
N ALA A 97 -9.72 1.80 -2.15
CA ALA A 97 -8.66 2.65 -1.69
C ALA A 97 -9.09 4.12 -1.81
N PRO A 98 -8.60 4.99 -0.93
CA PRO A 98 -8.88 6.42 -1.07
C PRO A 98 -8.24 6.98 -2.34
N SER A 99 -8.83 8.02 -2.89
CA SER A 99 -8.27 8.68 -4.06
C SER A 99 -7.03 9.48 -3.65
N MET A 100 -6.17 9.75 -4.63
CA MET A 100 -5.01 10.59 -4.37
C MET A 100 -5.42 11.99 -3.91
N SER A 101 -6.52 12.51 -4.45
CA SER A 101 -7.03 13.80 -4.02
C SER A 101 -7.35 13.83 -2.54
N ASP A 102 -8.03 12.78 -2.06
CA ASP A 102 -8.36 12.69 -0.65
C ASP A 102 -7.10 12.56 0.20
N LEU A 103 -6.14 11.77 -0.26
CA LEU A 103 -4.90 11.59 0.47
C LEU A 103 -4.13 12.90 0.57
N ILE A 104 -4.07 13.66 -0.51
CA ILE A 104 -3.38 14.93 -0.52
C ILE A 104 -4.03 15.92 0.44
N LEU A 105 -5.36 15.94 0.47
CA LEU A 105 -6.08 16.86 1.34
C LEU A 105 -5.82 16.61 2.82
N HIS A 106 -5.59 15.36 3.20
CA HIS A 106 -5.49 14.99 4.60
C HIS A 106 -4.10 14.56 5.05
N ASN A 107 -3.08 14.75 4.18
CA ASN A 107 -1.74 14.29 4.50
C ASN A 107 -0.74 15.40 4.18
N GLU A 108 -0.35 16.14 5.21
CA GLU A 108 0.60 17.24 5.06
C GLU A 108 1.96 16.75 4.59
N GLN A 109 2.36 15.60 5.03
CA GLN A 109 3.64 15.02 4.65
C GLN A 109 3.68 14.73 3.15
N LEU A 110 2.57 14.22 2.63
CA LEU A 110 2.46 13.96 1.20
C LEU A 110 2.54 15.25 0.40
N LYS A 111 1.87 16.30 0.87
CA LYS A 111 1.94 17.61 0.22
C LYS A 111 3.37 18.11 0.15
N GLU A 112 4.09 17.98 1.23
CA GLU A 112 5.48 18.42 1.27
C GLU A 112 6.36 17.64 0.31
N LEU A 113 6.16 16.33 0.24
CA LEU A 113 6.91 15.50 -0.68
C LEU A 113 6.68 15.91 -2.12
N LEU A 114 5.42 16.17 -2.47
CA LEU A 114 5.07 16.54 -3.83
C LEU A 114 5.67 17.89 -4.23
N ASN A 115 5.93 18.74 -3.27
CA ASN A 115 6.47 20.07 -3.53
C ASN A 115 7.99 20.15 -3.47
N LYS A 116 8.63 19.25 -2.72
CA LYS A 116 10.06 19.36 -2.46
C LYS A 116 10.95 18.51 -3.35
N HIS A 117 10.43 17.42 -3.86
CA HIS A 117 11.27 16.43 -4.55
C HIS A 117 10.81 16.19 -5.96
N ASP A 118 11.76 15.85 -6.80
CA ASP A 118 11.43 15.27 -8.09
C ASP A 118 10.94 13.86 -7.81
N ILE A 119 9.69 13.63 -8.05
CA ILE A 119 9.10 12.35 -7.74
C ILE A 119 8.69 11.61 -8.99
N SER A 120 8.68 10.29 -8.88
CA SER A 120 8.06 9.42 -9.88
C SER A 120 6.92 8.69 -9.21
N THR A 121 5.87 8.45 -9.97
CA THR A 121 4.74 7.70 -9.44
C THR A 121 4.68 6.34 -10.12
N ILE A 122 4.33 5.33 -9.35
CA ILE A 122 4.22 3.96 -9.82
C ILE A 122 2.90 3.42 -9.32
N GLN A 123 2.14 2.79 -10.21
CA GLN A 123 0.95 2.09 -9.78
C GLN A 123 1.30 0.66 -9.47
N LYS A 124 0.80 0.17 -8.37
CA LYS A 124 1.09 -1.19 -7.93
C LYS A 124 -0.18 -1.85 -7.44
N GLU A 125 -0.36 -3.08 -7.87
CA GLU A 125 -1.47 -3.89 -7.40
C GLU A 125 -1.03 -4.66 -6.17
N VAL A 126 -1.82 -4.60 -5.12
CA VAL A 126 -1.56 -5.34 -3.89
C VAL A 126 -2.75 -6.23 -3.59
N ALA A 127 -2.48 -7.38 -3.01
CA ALA A 127 -3.53 -8.30 -2.58
C ALA A 127 -3.77 -8.07 -1.10
N ILE A 128 -4.96 -7.63 -0.78
CA ILE A 128 -5.35 -7.32 0.60
C ILE A 128 -6.17 -8.48 1.14
N PRO A 129 -5.75 -9.10 2.24
CA PRO A 129 -6.56 -10.16 2.86
C PRO A 129 -7.75 -9.54 3.55
N VAL A 130 -8.92 -10.09 3.31
CA VAL A 130 -10.16 -9.55 3.88
C VAL A 130 -10.97 -10.60 4.61
#